data_305da3199d5e4f2b329558044cbde5c1
#
_entry.id   305da3199d5e4f2b329558044cbde5c1
#
_cell.length_a   1.000
_cell.length_b   1.000
_cell.length_c   1.000
_cell.angle_alpha   90.00
_cell.angle_beta   90.00
_cell.angle_gamma   90.00
#
_symmetry.space_group_name_H-M   'P 1'
#
loop_
_entity.id
_entity.type
_entity.pdbx_description
1 polymer ?
#
loop_
_entity_poly.entity_id
_entity_poly.type
_entity_poly.pdbx_seq_one_letter_code
_entity_poly.pdbx_strand_id
1 'polypeptide(L)'
;MSLLGDLFMTIVNMSITASCVAVGVILVRLLLKKAPKIFSYILWAPVLFRLVCPFSFGSAFSIFNLVSLDAKQGSGAYEFVPRNTGMIQAPASQSANNVFDSAANVLLPAADPTASADPVQIWLAVLSLVWILGVITLLTYSIVSYVKTKGKLQTATRVDGNVFETDAVETAVVCGFIRPKIYVPLNIRDTDLSYILEHERTHIRRKDHLVKPLAYLALILHWFNPLMWLCFSLMSRDMEMSCDESVLRKLGDSAKRGYSSSLLSLAVKRKGLLAANPLAFGENYVKTRIKNILDFRKPAFWVTVVAVIAVCAAVIAFTTDKKDDNYMDPY
;
A
#
# COMPACT_ATOMS: atom_id res chain seq x y z
N MET A 1 -7.90 -6.07 29.38
CA MET A 1 -7.91 -5.01 28.31
C MET A 1 -9.22 -5.07 27.56
N SER A 2 -9.71 -3.97 26.96
CA SER A 2 -10.89 -4.01 26.12
C SER A 2 -10.54 -4.64 24.76
N LEU A 3 -11.42 -5.44 24.18
CA LEU A 3 -11.24 -6.07 22.86
C LEU A 3 -10.79 -5.05 21.80
N LEU A 4 -11.28 -3.80 21.88
CA LEU A 4 -10.89 -2.71 20.98
C LEU A 4 -9.42 -2.29 21.21
N GLY A 5 -8.95 -2.25 22.45
CA GLY A 5 -7.56 -1.93 22.76
C GLY A 5 -6.59 -2.99 22.24
N ASP A 6 -6.92 -4.27 22.40
CA ASP A 6 -6.09 -5.37 21.90
C ASP A 6 -6.02 -5.36 20.36
N LEU A 7 -7.15 -5.07 19.69
CA LEU A 7 -7.21 -4.94 18.24
C LEU A 7 -6.38 -3.73 17.75
N PHE A 8 -6.48 -2.59 18.44
CA PHE A 8 -5.67 -1.41 18.12
C PHE A 8 -4.18 -1.69 18.25
N MET A 9 -3.74 -2.35 19.33
CA MET A 9 -2.34 -2.71 19.53
C MET A 9 -1.84 -3.66 18.44
N THR A 10 -2.65 -4.65 18.04
CA THR A 10 -2.32 -5.52 16.90
C THR A 10 -2.10 -4.71 15.62
N ILE A 11 -2.97 -3.77 15.31
CA ILE A 11 -2.84 -2.90 14.11
C ILE A 11 -1.60 -2.01 14.20
N VAL A 12 -1.27 -1.48 15.39
CA VAL A 12 -0.05 -0.69 15.59
C VAL A 12 1.19 -1.53 15.34
N ASN A 13 1.27 -2.75 15.88
CA ASN A 13 2.39 -3.67 15.67
C ASN A 13 2.54 -4.05 14.19
N MET A 14 1.44 -4.38 13.52
CA MET A 14 1.42 -4.63 12.06
C MET A 14 1.92 -3.40 11.28
N SER A 15 1.53 -2.19 11.71
CA SER A 15 1.94 -0.95 11.07
C SER A 15 3.45 -0.68 11.22
N ILE A 16 4.03 -0.98 12.38
CA ILE A 16 5.47 -0.83 12.63
C ILE A 16 6.27 -1.81 11.77
N THR A 17 5.91 -3.10 11.79
CA THR A 17 6.58 -4.13 10.98
C THR A 17 6.45 -3.84 9.47
N ALA A 18 5.26 -3.44 9.02
CA ALA A 18 5.04 -3.02 7.64
C ALA A 18 5.87 -1.77 7.26
N SER A 19 6.12 -0.85 8.21
CA SER A 19 6.96 0.33 7.98
C SER A 19 8.42 -0.05 7.73
N CYS A 20 8.97 -1.00 8.50
CA CYS A 20 10.32 -1.51 8.27
C CYS A 20 10.44 -2.16 6.88
N VAL A 21 9.47 -3.01 6.54
CA VAL A 21 9.41 -3.65 5.21
C VAL A 21 9.26 -2.60 4.10
N ALA A 22 8.44 -1.58 4.30
CA ALA A 22 8.22 -0.50 3.33
C ALA A 22 9.51 0.28 3.03
N VAL A 23 10.31 0.60 4.05
CA VAL A 23 11.62 1.25 3.85
C VAL A 23 12.53 0.35 3.00
N GLY A 24 12.62 -0.95 3.32
CA GLY A 24 13.38 -1.91 2.52
C GLY A 24 12.90 -2.00 1.07
N VAL A 25 11.59 -2.08 0.86
CA VAL A 25 10.98 -2.08 -0.49
C VAL A 25 11.30 -0.80 -1.25
N ILE A 26 11.24 0.38 -0.61
CA ILE A 26 11.60 1.65 -1.24
C ILE A 26 13.07 1.63 -1.68
N LEU A 27 13.99 1.11 -0.86
CA LEU A 27 15.41 1.02 -1.21
C LEU A 27 15.63 0.06 -2.40
N VAL A 28 15.06 -1.14 -2.38
CA VAL A 28 15.14 -2.10 -3.49
C VAL A 28 14.54 -1.49 -4.77
N ARG A 29 13.39 -0.80 -4.67
CA ARG A 29 12.77 -0.08 -5.79
C ARG A 29 13.68 0.98 -6.39
N LEU A 30 14.46 1.67 -5.57
CA LEU A 30 15.44 2.66 -6.05
C LEU A 30 16.58 1.99 -6.84
N LEU A 31 17.00 0.79 -6.46
CA LEU A 31 18.01 0.01 -7.20
C LEU A 31 17.44 -0.49 -8.53
N LEU A 32 16.17 -0.90 -8.56
CA LEU A 32 15.48 -1.43 -9.75
C LEU A 32 14.94 -0.35 -10.71
N LYS A 33 15.40 0.91 -10.64
CA LYS A 33 14.92 2.00 -11.52
C LYS A 33 14.99 1.69 -13.02
N LYS A 34 15.99 0.91 -13.43
CA LYS A 34 16.22 0.52 -14.84
C LYS A 34 15.50 -0.75 -15.25
N ALA A 35 14.93 -1.49 -14.31
CA ALA A 35 14.15 -2.69 -14.56
C ALA A 35 12.72 -2.34 -15.02
N PRO A 36 12.00 -3.26 -15.70
CA PRO A 36 10.60 -3.09 -16.02
C PRO A 36 9.76 -2.74 -14.79
N LYS A 37 8.83 -1.80 -14.93
CA LYS A 37 8.03 -1.27 -13.80
C LYS A 37 7.11 -2.30 -13.16
N ILE A 38 6.84 -3.41 -13.84
CA ILE A 38 6.10 -4.52 -13.25
C ILE A 38 6.79 -5.08 -12.00
N PHE A 39 8.13 -5.13 -11.98
CA PHE A 39 8.88 -5.59 -10.82
C PHE A 39 8.76 -4.64 -9.64
N SER A 40 8.83 -3.32 -9.90
CA SER A 40 8.58 -2.29 -8.88
C SER A 40 7.15 -2.38 -8.31
N TYR A 41 6.17 -2.73 -9.15
CA TYR A 41 4.78 -2.92 -8.72
C TYR A 41 4.62 -4.18 -7.83
N ILE A 42 5.20 -5.30 -8.23
CA ILE A 42 5.13 -6.56 -7.46
C ILE A 42 5.80 -6.43 -6.09
N LEU A 43 6.87 -5.61 -5.97
CA LEU A 43 7.55 -5.35 -4.69
C LEU A 43 6.65 -4.77 -3.60
N TRP A 44 5.48 -4.24 -3.93
CA TRP A 44 4.53 -3.75 -2.93
C TRP A 44 3.70 -4.87 -2.28
N ALA A 45 3.72 -6.10 -2.85
CA ALA A 45 2.98 -7.25 -2.30
C ALA A 45 3.39 -7.61 -0.85
N PRO A 46 4.70 -7.67 -0.47
CA PRO A 46 5.10 -7.89 0.93
C PRO A 46 4.58 -6.83 1.90
N VAL A 47 4.57 -5.55 1.50
CA VAL A 47 4.03 -4.47 2.34
C VAL A 47 2.53 -4.68 2.58
N LEU A 48 1.77 -4.96 1.51
CA LEU A 48 0.34 -5.26 1.62
C LEU A 48 0.08 -6.51 2.47
N PHE A 49 0.90 -7.54 2.31
CA PHE A 49 0.80 -8.77 3.11
C PHE A 49 0.98 -8.46 4.60
N ARG A 50 2.02 -7.70 4.98
CA ARG A 50 2.28 -7.31 6.39
C ARG A 50 1.19 -6.40 6.97
N LEU A 51 0.48 -5.62 6.14
CA LEU A 51 -0.64 -4.79 6.59
C LEU A 51 -1.94 -5.55 6.80
N VAL A 52 -2.09 -6.73 6.17
CA VAL A 52 -3.34 -7.51 6.20
C VAL A 52 -3.21 -8.77 7.06
N CYS A 53 -2.04 -9.42 7.04
CA CYS A 53 -1.79 -10.68 7.75
C CYS A 53 -1.06 -10.42 9.07
N PRO A 54 -1.69 -10.71 10.23
CA PRO A 54 -1.04 -10.64 11.53
C PRO A 54 -0.05 -11.81 11.75
N PHE A 55 -0.11 -12.83 10.90
CA PHE A 55 0.74 -14.01 11.00
C PHE A 55 2.01 -13.83 10.19
N SER A 56 3.13 -14.32 10.75
CA SER A 56 4.42 -14.36 10.08
C SER A 56 4.92 -15.80 9.99
N PHE A 57 5.63 -16.10 8.89
CA PHE A 57 6.24 -17.40 8.69
C PHE A 57 7.72 -17.34 9.10
N GLY A 58 8.14 -18.15 10.10
CA GLY A 58 9.54 -18.25 10.49
C GLY A 58 10.41 -18.80 9.34
N SER A 59 11.46 -18.08 8.97
CA SER A 59 12.43 -18.53 7.95
C SER A 59 13.85 -18.08 8.30
N ALA A 60 14.82 -18.93 7.97
CA ALA A 60 16.23 -18.61 8.09
C ALA A 60 16.70 -17.45 7.20
N PHE A 61 15.95 -17.13 6.15
CA PHE A 61 16.25 -16.08 5.16
C PHE A 61 15.55 -14.76 5.44
N SER A 62 14.99 -14.56 6.65
CA SER A 62 14.35 -13.31 7.01
C SER A 62 15.37 -12.17 7.17
N ILE A 63 15.02 -10.96 6.69
CA ILE A 63 15.85 -9.76 6.90
C ILE A 63 15.98 -9.41 8.39
N PHE A 64 15.02 -9.84 9.22
CA PHE A 64 15.06 -9.66 10.67
C PHE A 64 16.16 -10.48 11.36
N ASN A 65 16.73 -11.51 10.68
CA ASN A 65 17.93 -12.21 11.15
C ASN A 65 19.20 -11.38 10.96
N LEU A 66 19.24 -10.47 9.98
CA LEU A 66 20.37 -9.59 9.72
C LEU A 66 20.40 -8.39 10.69
N VAL A 67 19.24 -7.97 11.17
CA VAL A 67 19.05 -6.85 12.10
C VAL A 67 18.97 -7.38 13.55
N SER A 68 19.67 -8.46 13.85
CA SER A 68 19.97 -8.79 15.24
C SER A 68 21.01 -7.82 15.80
N LEU A 69 20.57 -6.60 16.09
CA LEU A 69 21.15 -5.84 17.19
C LEU A 69 20.98 -6.78 18.40
N ASP A 70 22.07 -7.16 19.07
CA ASP A 70 22.11 -8.06 20.20
C ASP A 70 21.11 -7.71 21.33
N ALA A 71 19.83 -7.85 21.05
CA ALA A 71 18.78 -7.95 22.04
C ALA A 71 18.63 -9.44 22.33
N LYS A 72 19.47 -9.94 23.20
CA LYS A 72 19.30 -11.26 23.79
C LYS A 72 17.87 -11.43 24.26
N GLN A 73 17.19 -12.39 23.60
CA GLN A 73 16.01 -13.11 24.05
C GLN A 73 14.74 -12.31 24.38
N GLY A 74 13.84 -12.36 23.43
CA GLY A 74 12.42 -12.17 23.60
C GLY A 74 11.75 -12.63 22.33
N SER A 75 11.33 -13.89 22.28
CA SER A 75 10.54 -14.47 21.21
C SER A 75 9.24 -13.69 21.05
N GLY A 76 8.94 -13.25 19.85
CA GLY A 76 7.66 -12.64 19.55
C GLY A 76 7.81 -11.25 18.96
N ALA A 77 6.90 -10.91 18.07
CA ALA A 77 6.65 -9.53 17.65
C ALA A 77 6.80 -8.61 18.86
N TYR A 78 7.42 -7.45 18.69
CA TYR A 78 7.59 -6.46 19.76
C TYR A 78 6.23 -6.22 20.42
N GLU A 79 5.93 -7.02 21.43
CA GLU A 79 4.76 -6.85 22.25
C GLU A 79 5.10 -5.70 23.20
N PHE A 80 4.50 -4.55 22.94
CA PHE A 80 4.53 -3.45 23.88
C PHE A 80 3.71 -3.87 25.09
N VAL A 81 4.37 -4.49 26.07
CA VAL A 81 3.75 -4.84 27.36
C VAL A 81 3.91 -3.64 28.27
N PRO A 82 2.84 -2.97 28.68
CA PRO A 82 2.92 -1.95 29.70
C PRO A 82 3.37 -2.58 31.01
N ARG A 83 4.43 -2.06 31.61
CA ARG A 83 5.15 -2.61 32.79
C ARG A 83 4.32 -2.71 34.08
N ASN A 84 3.07 -2.27 34.11
CA ASN A 84 2.25 -2.17 35.30
C ASN A 84 0.99 -3.05 35.34
N THR A 85 0.96 -4.18 34.64
CA THR A 85 0.00 -5.22 35.02
C THR A 85 0.61 -6.00 36.22
N GLY A 86 0.25 -5.58 37.40
CA GLY A 86 0.77 -6.12 38.68
C GLY A 86 0.40 -7.57 39.01
N MET A 87 0.68 -8.47 38.06
CA MET A 87 0.69 -9.92 38.28
C MET A 87 1.57 -10.54 37.21
N ILE A 88 2.80 -10.75 37.51
CA ILE A 88 3.65 -11.93 37.27
C ILE A 88 5.08 -11.49 37.58
N GLN A 89 5.59 -11.89 38.74
CA GLN A 89 7.01 -11.90 39.00
C GLN A 89 7.62 -12.98 38.11
N ALA A 90 8.25 -12.59 37.02
CA ALA A 90 9.22 -13.41 36.32
C ALA A 90 10.63 -12.84 36.61
N PRO A 91 11.65 -13.69 36.83
CA PRO A 91 12.96 -13.24 37.26
C PRO A 91 13.64 -12.40 36.17
N ALA A 92 14.24 -11.32 36.62
CA ALA A 92 14.89 -10.27 35.89
C ALA A 92 15.90 -10.73 34.82
N SER A 93 15.74 -10.24 33.60
CA SER A 93 16.86 -9.93 32.72
C SER A 93 16.87 -8.41 32.47
N GLN A 94 17.54 -7.71 33.39
CA GLN A 94 17.82 -6.27 33.33
C GLN A 94 18.94 -6.04 32.31
N SER A 95 18.69 -5.38 31.19
CA SER A 95 19.70 -4.47 30.60
C SER A 95 19.31 -3.73 29.30
N ALA A 96 18.31 -4.15 28.52
CA ALA A 96 18.03 -3.50 27.23
C ALA A 96 16.79 -2.57 27.22
N ASN A 97 15.96 -2.61 28.26
CA ASN A 97 14.72 -1.84 28.35
C ASN A 97 14.92 -0.41 28.87
N ASN A 98 16.10 -0.05 29.33
CA ASN A 98 16.29 1.17 30.13
C ASN A 98 16.22 2.48 29.34
N VAL A 99 16.42 2.47 28.02
CA VAL A 99 16.41 3.71 27.23
C VAL A 99 15.00 4.07 26.75
N PHE A 100 14.20 3.08 26.35
CA PHE A 100 12.80 3.29 25.99
C PHE A 100 11.89 3.50 27.21
N ASP A 101 12.14 2.76 28.30
CA ASP A 101 11.44 2.94 29.57
C ASP A 101 11.69 4.31 30.19
N SER A 102 12.90 4.87 30.04
CA SER A 102 13.20 6.23 30.51
C SER A 102 12.47 7.30 29.72
N ALA A 103 12.36 7.17 28.39
CA ALA A 103 11.62 8.10 27.56
C ALA A 103 10.10 7.98 27.76
N ALA A 104 9.58 6.76 27.93
CA ALA A 104 8.17 6.54 28.20
C ALA A 104 7.77 7.02 29.61
N ASN A 105 8.64 6.82 30.63
CA ASN A 105 8.39 7.27 32.01
C ASN A 105 8.49 8.80 32.18
N VAL A 106 9.16 9.50 31.26
CA VAL A 106 9.21 10.98 31.25
C VAL A 106 7.95 11.58 30.65
N LEU A 107 7.28 10.86 29.73
CA LEU A 107 6.08 11.33 29.02
C LEU A 107 4.77 10.86 29.68
N LEU A 108 4.80 9.84 30.53
CA LEU A 108 3.61 9.30 31.21
C LEU A 108 3.70 9.59 32.70
N PRO A 109 2.64 10.10 33.35
CA PRO A 109 2.60 10.27 34.78
C PRO A 109 2.85 8.93 35.49
N ALA A 110 3.64 8.93 36.57
CA ALA A 110 3.86 7.75 37.38
C ALA A 110 2.50 7.20 37.87
N ALA A 111 2.26 5.89 37.76
CA ALA A 111 1.04 5.26 38.24
C ALA A 111 0.91 5.45 39.73
N ASP A 112 -0.12 6.15 40.15
CA ASP A 112 -0.45 6.31 41.56
C ASP A 112 -1.16 5.03 42.03
N PRO A 113 -0.61 4.25 43.00
CA PRO A 113 -1.21 2.99 43.45
C PRO A 113 -2.60 3.16 44.08
N THR A 114 -3.03 4.38 44.37
CA THR A 114 -4.37 4.68 44.87
C THR A 114 -5.38 5.03 43.79
N ALA A 115 -4.95 5.20 42.53
CA ALA A 115 -5.84 5.46 41.41
C ALA A 115 -6.52 4.15 40.97
N SER A 116 -7.85 4.14 40.93
CA SER A 116 -8.67 2.99 40.50
C SER A 116 -8.56 2.62 39.02
N ALA A 117 -7.83 3.42 38.21
CA ALA A 117 -7.59 3.17 36.79
C ALA A 117 -6.13 3.47 36.42
N ASP A 118 -5.45 2.52 35.78
CA ASP A 118 -4.10 2.70 35.25
C ASP A 118 -4.11 3.77 34.14
N PRO A 119 -3.32 4.86 34.26
CA PRO A 119 -3.26 5.93 33.25
C PRO A 119 -2.98 5.41 31.83
N VAL A 120 -2.18 4.34 31.70
CA VAL A 120 -1.87 3.71 30.40
C VAL A 120 -3.11 3.11 29.75
N GLN A 121 -4.00 2.49 30.53
CA GLN A 121 -5.24 1.91 30.03
C GLN A 121 -6.21 3.01 29.53
N ILE A 122 -6.24 4.16 30.21
CA ILE A 122 -7.05 5.30 29.79
C ILE A 122 -6.56 5.84 28.44
N TRP A 123 -5.23 6.04 28.28
CA TRP A 123 -4.64 6.49 27.01
C TRP A 123 -4.88 5.51 25.87
N LEU A 124 -4.71 4.20 26.13
CA LEU A 124 -5.01 3.16 25.14
C LEU A 124 -6.48 3.19 24.71
N ALA A 125 -7.40 3.36 25.65
CA ALA A 125 -8.81 3.48 25.35
C ALA A 125 -9.12 4.72 24.49
N VAL A 126 -8.54 5.89 24.82
CA VAL A 126 -8.72 7.12 24.03
C VAL A 126 -8.13 6.96 22.63
N LEU A 127 -6.90 6.46 22.51
CA LEU A 127 -6.25 6.27 21.19
C LEU A 127 -7.01 5.27 20.32
N SER A 128 -7.50 4.17 20.90
CA SER A 128 -8.29 3.19 20.16
C SER A 128 -9.63 3.74 19.69
N LEU A 129 -10.28 4.63 20.48
CA LEU A 129 -11.49 5.36 20.06
C LEU A 129 -11.18 6.33 18.91
N VAL A 130 -10.11 7.11 19.00
CA VAL A 130 -9.69 8.03 17.91
C VAL A 130 -9.39 7.24 16.65
N TRP A 131 -8.69 6.09 16.77
CA TRP A 131 -8.39 5.22 15.65
C TRP A 131 -9.66 4.70 14.96
N ILE A 132 -10.60 4.13 15.70
CA ILE A 132 -11.83 3.58 15.11
C ILE A 132 -12.71 4.66 14.49
N LEU A 133 -12.78 5.86 15.08
CA LEU A 133 -13.49 7.01 14.50
C LEU A 133 -12.86 7.42 13.17
N GLY A 134 -11.54 7.45 13.07
CA GLY A 134 -10.83 7.72 11.82
C GLY A 134 -11.13 6.67 10.75
N VAL A 135 -11.11 5.38 11.11
CA VAL A 135 -11.45 4.27 10.21
C VAL A 135 -12.89 4.41 9.70
N ILE A 136 -13.86 4.62 10.61
CA ILE A 136 -15.29 4.77 10.24
C ILE A 136 -15.47 5.98 9.31
N THR A 137 -14.85 7.11 9.62
CA THR A 137 -14.94 8.32 8.80
C THR A 137 -14.43 8.09 7.38
N LEU A 138 -13.23 7.50 7.23
CA LEU A 138 -12.63 7.23 5.92
C LEU A 138 -13.40 6.16 5.13
N LEU A 139 -13.90 5.12 5.80
CA LEU A 139 -14.76 4.10 5.18
C LEU A 139 -16.07 4.72 4.68
N THR A 140 -16.75 5.50 5.53
CA THR A 140 -18.01 6.17 5.17
C THR A 140 -17.79 7.11 3.98
N TYR A 141 -16.72 7.92 4.02
CA TYR A 141 -16.35 8.79 2.90
C TYR A 141 -16.14 7.99 1.60
N SER A 142 -15.43 6.86 1.69
CA SER A 142 -15.13 6.01 0.52
C SER A 142 -16.39 5.38 -0.06
N ILE A 143 -17.27 4.84 0.80
CA ILE A 143 -18.54 4.24 0.39
C ILE A 143 -19.44 5.29 -0.27
N VAL A 144 -19.62 6.45 0.37
CA VAL A 144 -20.45 7.54 -0.15
C VAL A 144 -19.89 8.04 -1.50
N SER A 145 -18.57 8.20 -1.61
CA SER A 145 -17.91 8.61 -2.85
C SER A 145 -18.13 7.57 -3.96
N TYR A 146 -17.97 6.29 -3.66
CA TYR A 146 -18.22 5.21 -4.62
C TYR A 146 -19.68 5.16 -5.08
N VAL A 147 -20.64 5.25 -4.15
CA VAL A 147 -22.08 5.25 -4.46
C VAL A 147 -22.46 6.47 -5.32
N LYS A 148 -21.97 7.66 -4.98
CA LYS A 148 -22.18 8.87 -5.78
C LYS A 148 -21.61 8.73 -7.20
N THR A 149 -20.39 8.20 -7.32
CA THR A 149 -19.77 7.95 -8.63
C THR A 149 -20.58 6.95 -9.42
N LYS A 150 -20.96 5.82 -8.81
CA LYS A 150 -21.80 4.81 -9.46
C LYS A 150 -23.16 5.37 -9.89
N GLY A 151 -23.77 6.22 -9.08
CA GLY A 151 -25.03 6.92 -9.43
C GLY A 151 -24.91 7.78 -10.67
N LYS A 152 -23.81 8.56 -10.78
CA LYS A 152 -23.52 9.36 -11.98
C LYS A 152 -23.30 8.52 -13.24
N LEU A 153 -22.80 7.31 -13.09
CA LEU A 153 -22.52 6.40 -14.22
C LEU A 153 -23.75 5.60 -14.69
N GLN A 154 -24.92 5.74 -14.04
CA GLN A 154 -26.14 5.02 -14.43
C GLN A 154 -26.72 5.51 -15.76
N THR A 155 -26.49 6.79 -16.11
CA THR A 155 -26.96 7.40 -17.38
C THR A 155 -26.08 7.06 -18.56
N ALA A 156 -24.99 6.30 -18.37
CA ALA A 156 -24.05 5.98 -19.43
C ALA A 156 -24.65 5.07 -20.50
N THR A 157 -24.43 5.44 -21.77
CA THR A 157 -24.88 4.66 -22.93
C THR A 157 -23.86 3.58 -23.28
N ARG A 158 -24.31 2.38 -23.53
CA ARG A 158 -23.45 1.27 -23.95
C ARG A 158 -23.03 1.44 -25.41
N VAL A 159 -21.73 1.40 -25.67
CA VAL A 159 -21.17 1.51 -27.04
C VAL A 159 -20.79 0.14 -27.57
N ASP A 160 -19.97 -0.61 -26.86
CA ASP A 160 -19.51 -1.95 -27.26
C ASP A 160 -19.13 -2.79 -26.04
N GLY A 161 -19.54 -4.07 -26.04
CA GLY A 161 -19.16 -5.03 -25.02
C GLY A 161 -19.35 -4.51 -23.57
N ASN A 162 -18.25 -4.21 -22.87
CA ASN A 162 -18.22 -3.65 -21.52
C ASN A 162 -17.84 -2.15 -21.51
N VAL A 163 -17.88 -1.47 -22.67
CA VAL A 163 -17.55 -0.05 -22.83
C VAL A 163 -18.83 0.78 -22.85
N PHE A 164 -18.83 1.84 -22.04
CA PHE A 164 -19.94 2.78 -21.87
C PHE A 164 -19.43 4.21 -22.07
N GLU A 165 -20.22 5.04 -22.71
CA GLU A 165 -19.92 6.46 -22.94
C GLU A 165 -20.82 7.33 -22.06
N THR A 166 -20.26 8.39 -21.46
CA THR A 166 -20.99 9.29 -20.56
C THR A 166 -20.34 10.68 -20.51
N ASP A 167 -21.13 11.69 -20.22
CA ASP A 167 -20.71 13.05 -19.91
C ASP A 167 -20.28 13.22 -18.43
N ALA A 168 -20.59 12.24 -17.59
CA ALA A 168 -20.30 12.29 -16.15
C ALA A 168 -18.83 12.13 -15.78
N VAL A 169 -17.96 11.77 -16.73
CA VAL A 169 -16.52 11.58 -16.51
C VAL A 169 -15.70 12.40 -17.49
N GLU A 170 -14.59 12.94 -17.03
CA GLU A 170 -13.62 13.69 -17.84
C GLU A 170 -12.50 12.79 -18.38
N THR A 171 -12.28 11.66 -17.76
CA THR A 171 -11.26 10.66 -18.15
C THR A 171 -11.87 9.27 -18.12
N ALA A 172 -11.29 8.33 -18.87
CA ALA A 172 -11.72 6.94 -18.79
C ALA A 172 -11.55 6.41 -17.37
N VAL A 173 -12.51 5.61 -16.90
CA VAL A 173 -12.50 4.98 -15.58
C VAL A 173 -13.08 3.57 -15.66
N VAL A 174 -12.48 2.65 -14.91
CA VAL A 174 -13.05 1.31 -14.69
C VAL A 174 -13.86 1.32 -13.41
N CYS A 175 -15.13 0.90 -13.49
CA CYS A 175 -16.00 0.77 -12.32
C CYS A 175 -16.62 -0.63 -12.27
N GLY A 176 -16.67 -1.20 -11.04
CA GLY A 176 -17.22 -2.54 -10.78
C GLY A 176 -16.15 -3.54 -10.35
N PHE A 177 -16.44 -4.32 -9.30
CA PHE A 177 -15.51 -5.32 -8.75
C PHE A 177 -15.60 -6.67 -9.48
N ILE A 178 -16.81 -7.20 -9.67
CA ILE A 178 -17.03 -8.54 -10.26
C ILE A 178 -17.12 -8.45 -11.78
N ARG A 179 -17.84 -7.45 -12.30
CA ARG A 179 -18.05 -7.22 -13.74
C ARG A 179 -17.57 -5.79 -14.07
N PRO A 180 -16.25 -5.58 -14.27
CA PRO A 180 -15.71 -4.28 -14.53
C PRO A 180 -16.22 -3.74 -15.87
N LYS A 181 -16.70 -2.50 -15.84
CA LYS A 181 -17.15 -1.74 -17.00
C LYS A 181 -16.20 -0.57 -17.21
N ILE A 182 -15.89 -0.26 -18.46
CA ILE A 182 -15.07 0.88 -18.85
C ILE A 182 -16.00 2.01 -19.21
N TYR A 183 -15.88 3.14 -18.56
CA TYR A 183 -16.60 4.36 -18.86
C TYR A 183 -15.66 5.36 -19.49
N VAL A 184 -16.03 5.89 -20.66
CA VAL A 184 -15.25 6.85 -21.41
C VAL A 184 -16.03 8.16 -21.57
N PRO A 185 -15.37 9.32 -21.57
CA PRO A 185 -16.04 10.60 -21.83
C PRO A 185 -16.52 10.71 -23.27
N LEU A 186 -17.55 11.53 -23.46
CA LEU A 186 -18.06 11.87 -24.79
C LEU A 186 -16.99 12.62 -25.61
N ASN A 187 -17.09 12.54 -26.93
CA ASN A 187 -16.26 13.31 -27.88
C ASN A 187 -14.74 13.05 -27.75
N ILE A 188 -14.34 11.80 -27.59
CA ILE A 188 -12.94 11.37 -27.75
C ILE A 188 -12.72 11.03 -29.24
N ARG A 189 -11.56 11.42 -29.77
CA ARG A 189 -11.16 11.01 -31.13
C ARG A 189 -10.95 9.50 -31.18
N ASP A 190 -11.37 8.84 -32.24
CA ASP A 190 -11.28 7.38 -32.41
C ASP A 190 -9.86 6.83 -32.21
N THR A 191 -8.86 7.59 -32.68
CA THR A 191 -7.45 7.24 -32.48
C THR A 191 -7.03 7.26 -31.03
N ASP A 192 -7.48 8.24 -30.23
CA ASP A 192 -7.19 8.35 -28.81
C ASP A 192 -7.97 7.28 -28.04
N LEU A 193 -9.22 7.00 -28.43
CA LEU A 193 -10.08 6.00 -27.81
C LEU A 193 -9.46 4.61 -27.85
N SER A 194 -8.85 4.22 -28.98
CA SER A 194 -8.20 2.90 -29.10
C SER A 194 -7.07 2.71 -28.09
N TYR A 195 -6.24 3.72 -27.85
CA TYR A 195 -5.16 3.69 -26.87
C TYR A 195 -5.68 3.64 -25.44
N ILE A 196 -6.70 4.44 -25.15
CA ILE A 196 -7.35 4.51 -23.84
C ILE A 196 -8.00 3.17 -23.50
N LEU A 197 -8.76 2.58 -24.42
CA LEU A 197 -9.40 1.28 -24.20
C LEU A 197 -8.39 0.16 -23.96
N GLU A 198 -7.26 0.15 -24.69
CA GLU A 198 -6.21 -0.85 -24.45
C GLU A 198 -5.58 -0.68 -23.05
N HIS A 199 -5.41 0.55 -22.59
CA HIS A 199 -4.93 0.86 -21.24
C HIS A 199 -5.90 0.34 -20.18
N GLU A 200 -7.18 0.69 -20.26
CA GLU A 200 -8.21 0.26 -19.30
C GLU A 200 -8.43 -1.26 -19.32
N ARG A 201 -8.41 -1.87 -20.51
CA ARG A 201 -8.47 -3.34 -20.65
C ARG A 201 -7.25 -4.03 -20.01
N THR A 202 -6.09 -3.38 -20.04
CA THR A 202 -4.88 -3.90 -19.39
C THR A 202 -5.03 -3.88 -17.87
N HIS A 203 -5.60 -2.81 -17.27
CA HIS A 203 -5.94 -2.77 -15.84
C HIS A 203 -6.92 -3.88 -15.44
N ILE A 204 -7.95 -4.12 -16.25
CA ILE A 204 -8.93 -5.18 -15.99
C ILE A 204 -8.25 -6.55 -16.04
N ARG A 205 -7.45 -6.84 -17.06
CA ARG A 205 -6.74 -8.11 -17.24
C ARG A 205 -5.78 -8.40 -16.09
N ARG A 206 -5.11 -7.38 -15.55
CA ARG A 206 -4.21 -7.45 -14.41
C ARG A 206 -4.92 -7.45 -13.05
N LYS A 207 -6.25 -7.27 -13.03
CA LYS A 207 -7.07 -7.13 -11.83
C LYS A 207 -6.69 -5.94 -10.94
N ASP A 208 -6.10 -4.89 -11.52
CA ASP A 208 -5.70 -3.68 -10.80
C ASP A 208 -6.91 -3.00 -10.13
N HIS A 209 -8.12 -3.14 -10.72
CA HIS A 209 -9.39 -2.69 -10.14
C HIS A 209 -9.79 -3.40 -8.83
N LEU A 210 -9.14 -4.51 -8.48
CA LEU A 210 -9.28 -5.21 -7.19
C LEU A 210 -8.12 -4.88 -6.25
N VAL A 211 -6.88 -4.86 -6.77
CA VAL A 211 -5.67 -4.62 -5.96
C VAL A 211 -5.67 -3.22 -5.36
N LYS A 212 -6.02 -2.20 -6.14
CA LYS A 212 -6.02 -0.80 -5.67
C LYS A 212 -7.02 -0.54 -4.54
N PRO A 213 -8.30 -0.97 -4.61
CA PRO A 213 -9.22 -0.87 -3.47
C PRO A 213 -8.78 -1.68 -2.25
N LEU A 214 -8.22 -2.89 -2.44
CA LEU A 214 -7.71 -3.69 -1.33
C LEU A 214 -6.57 -2.99 -0.60
N ALA A 215 -5.61 -2.44 -1.34
CA ALA A 215 -4.52 -1.64 -0.77
C ALA A 215 -5.03 -0.37 -0.08
N TYR A 216 -6.10 0.25 -0.61
CA TYR A 216 -6.74 1.41 0.01
C TYR A 216 -7.47 1.04 1.31
N LEU A 217 -8.13 -0.11 1.38
CA LEU A 217 -8.73 -0.62 2.62
C LEU A 217 -7.66 -0.89 3.69
N ALA A 218 -6.53 -1.49 3.31
CA ALA A 218 -5.39 -1.65 4.22
C ALA A 218 -4.86 -0.28 4.70
N LEU A 219 -4.77 0.71 3.82
CA LEU A 219 -4.40 2.07 4.18
C LEU A 219 -5.39 2.71 5.17
N ILE A 220 -6.69 2.51 5.01
CA ILE A 220 -7.72 3.01 5.95
C ILE A 220 -7.51 2.44 7.36
N LEU A 221 -7.17 1.16 7.50
CA LEU A 221 -6.87 0.55 8.81
C LEU A 221 -5.64 1.17 9.46
N HIS A 222 -4.66 1.58 8.66
CA HIS A 222 -3.38 2.15 9.10
C HIS A 222 -3.29 3.65 8.81
N TRP A 223 -4.43 4.37 8.80
CA TRP A 223 -4.53 5.76 8.38
C TRP A 223 -3.63 6.72 9.16
N PHE A 224 -3.33 6.39 10.41
CA PHE A 224 -2.45 7.16 11.30
C PHE A 224 -0.98 7.13 10.90
N ASN A 225 -0.57 6.20 10.01
CA ASN A 225 0.81 6.06 9.58
C ASN A 225 1.07 6.80 8.25
N PRO A 226 1.82 7.91 8.25
CA PRO A 226 2.07 8.70 7.05
C PRO A 226 2.91 7.94 6.00
N LEU A 227 3.76 6.99 6.42
CA LEU A 227 4.54 6.18 5.50
C LEU A 227 3.64 5.29 4.62
N MET A 228 2.51 4.81 5.16
CA MET A 228 1.57 4.00 4.38
C MET A 228 0.88 4.81 3.28
N TRP A 229 0.60 6.11 3.51
CA TRP A 229 0.10 7.02 2.46
C TRP A 229 1.12 7.20 1.34
N LEU A 230 2.40 7.34 1.70
CA LEU A 230 3.49 7.40 0.73
C LEU A 230 3.59 6.10 -0.07
N CYS A 231 3.54 4.95 0.59
CA CYS A 231 3.58 3.63 -0.04
C CYS A 231 2.43 3.43 -1.02
N PHE A 232 1.21 3.78 -0.64
CA PHE A 232 0.04 3.71 -1.52
C PHE A 232 0.18 4.62 -2.76
N SER A 233 0.72 5.82 -2.58
CA SER A 233 0.99 6.75 -3.68
C SER A 233 2.04 6.19 -4.64
N LEU A 234 3.15 5.66 -4.11
CA LEU A 234 4.23 5.05 -4.90
C LEU A 234 3.76 3.78 -5.61
N MET A 235 3.00 2.91 -4.93
CA MET A 235 2.39 1.71 -5.51
C MET A 235 1.45 2.07 -6.67
N SER A 236 0.57 3.05 -6.47
CA SER A 236 -0.35 3.52 -7.53
C SER A 236 0.43 4.03 -8.74
N ARG A 237 1.52 4.75 -8.52
CA ARG A 237 2.40 5.23 -9.60
C ARG A 237 3.08 4.08 -10.36
N ASP A 238 3.60 3.08 -9.65
CA ASP A 238 4.26 1.93 -10.28
C ASP A 238 3.24 1.07 -11.04
N MET A 239 2.01 0.93 -10.54
CA MET A 239 0.88 0.29 -11.20
C MET A 239 0.62 0.91 -12.58
N GLU A 240 0.47 2.24 -12.65
CA GLU A 240 0.22 2.95 -13.91
C GLU A 240 1.40 2.83 -14.89
N MET A 241 2.63 3.10 -14.42
CA MET A 241 3.81 2.98 -15.27
C MET A 241 3.99 1.56 -15.82
N SER A 242 3.71 0.53 -15.02
CA SER A 242 3.78 -0.85 -15.47
C SER A 242 2.63 -1.22 -16.43
N CYS A 243 1.46 -0.55 -16.29
CA CYS A 243 0.37 -0.66 -17.25
C CYS A 243 0.77 -0.05 -18.59
N ASP A 244 1.33 1.18 -18.60
CA ASP A 244 1.83 1.84 -19.79
C ASP A 244 2.85 0.99 -20.55
N GLU A 245 3.83 0.40 -19.82
CA GLU A 245 4.81 -0.51 -20.43
C GLU A 245 4.15 -1.77 -21.04
N SER A 246 3.10 -2.29 -20.40
CA SER A 246 2.36 -3.46 -20.91
C SER A 246 1.60 -3.15 -22.18
N VAL A 247 0.99 -1.96 -22.28
CA VAL A 247 0.34 -1.44 -23.48
C VAL A 247 1.35 -1.29 -24.61
N LEU A 248 2.51 -0.67 -24.35
CA LEU A 248 3.55 -0.47 -25.36
C LEU A 248 4.17 -1.78 -25.86
N ARG A 249 4.30 -2.79 -24.99
CA ARG A 249 4.74 -4.12 -25.41
C ARG A 249 3.81 -4.75 -26.44
N LYS A 250 2.50 -4.49 -26.31
CA LYS A 250 1.48 -5.01 -27.21
C LYS A 250 1.38 -4.22 -28.51
N LEU A 251 1.39 -2.88 -28.42
CA LEU A 251 1.19 -1.99 -29.56
C LEU A 251 2.46 -1.71 -30.38
N GLY A 252 3.63 -1.95 -29.77
CA GLY A 252 4.94 -1.70 -30.41
C GLY A 252 5.43 -0.26 -30.29
N ASP A 253 6.65 -0.03 -30.75
CA ASP A 253 7.36 1.25 -30.60
C ASP A 253 6.74 2.39 -31.40
N SER A 254 6.08 2.09 -32.54
CA SER A 254 5.39 3.09 -33.37
C SER A 254 4.24 3.79 -32.64
N ALA A 255 3.63 3.12 -31.65
CA ALA A 255 2.51 3.66 -30.88
C ALA A 255 2.92 4.71 -29.82
N LYS A 256 4.21 4.82 -29.46
CA LYS A 256 4.68 5.69 -28.36
C LYS A 256 4.20 7.14 -28.47
N ARG A 257 4.35 7.74 -29.65
CA ARG A 257 3.97 9.14 -29.87
C ARG A 257 2.44 9.31 -29.76
N GLY A 258 1.67 8.47 -30.43
CA GLY A 258 0.20 8.52 -30.40
C GLY A 258 -0.32 8.30 -28.98
N TYR A 259 0.17 7.27 -28.29
CA TYR A 259 -0.21 6.97 -26.92
C TYR A 259 0.15 8.10 -25.92
N SER A 260 1.35 8.69 -26.05
CA SER A 260 1.75 9.84 -25.21
C SER A 260 0.86 11.06 -25.46
N SER A 261 0.49 11.31 -26.72
CA SER A 261 -0.42 12.41 -27.10
C SER A 261 -1.81 12.21 -26.52
N SER A 262 -2.35 10.98 -26.57
CA SER A 262 -3.66 10.64 -25.97
C SER A 262 -3.67 10.88 -24.47
N LEU A 263 -2.63 10.44 -23.75
CA LEU A 263 -2.51 10.69 -22.30
C LEU A 263 -2.43 12.18 -21.98
N LEU A 264 -1.70 12.94 -22.79
CA LEU A 264 -1.59 14.39 -22.62
C LEU A 264 -2.93 15.09 -22.86
N SER A 265 -3.66 14.70 -23.90
CA SER A 265 -4.96 15.29 -24.23
C SER A 265 -5.98 15.10 -23.10
N LEU A 266 -6.00 13.90 -22.48
CA LEU A 266 -6.85 13.63 -21.32
C LEU A 266 -6.43 14.43 -20.08
N ALA A 267 -5.10 14.58 -19.86
CA ALA A 267 -4.59 15.33 -18.72
C ALA A 267 -4.90 16.82 -18.80
N VAL A 268 -4.89 17.39 -19.99
CA VAL A 268 -5.24 18.81 -20.24
C VAL A 268 -6.72 19.06 -19.97
N LYS A 269 -7.61 18.15 -20.40
CA LYS A 269 -9.06 18.24 -20.13
C LYS A 269 -9.37 18.22 -18.62
N ARG A 270 -8.58 17.51 -17.81
CA ARG A 270 -8.76 17.36 -16.36
C ARG A 270 -8.44 18.62 -15.54
N LYS A 271 -7.73 19.61 -16.07
CA LYS A 271 -7.31 20.84 -15.35
C LYS A 271 -8.46 21.75 -14.87
N GLY A 272 -9.70 21.54 -15.32
CA GLY A 272 -10.82 22.44 -15.00
C GLY A 272 -11.42 22.29 -13.58
N LEU A 273 -11.49 21.10 -13.00
CA LEU A 273 -12.32 20.85 -11.81
C LEU A 273 -11.62 20.20 -10.59
N LEU A 274 -10.46 19.63 -10.75
CA LEU A 274 -9.79 18.83 -9.71
C LEU A 274 -8.45 19.39 -9.21
N ALA A 275 -8.13 20.64 -9.51
CA ALA A 275 -6.91 21.30 -9.00
C ALA A 275 -6.88 21.43 -7.45
N ALA A 276 -8.00 21.22 -6.78
CA ALA A 276 -8.16 21.38 -5.33
C ALA A 276 -7.94 20.09 -4.51
N ASN A 277 -7.65 18.93 -5.16
CA ASN A 277 -7.46 17.70 -4.40
C ASN A 277 -5.96 17.49 -4.08
N PRO A 278 -5.52 17.60 -2.80
CA PRO A 278 -4.11 17.47 -2.40
C PRO A 278 -3.49 16.11 -2.70
N LEU A 279 -4.29 15.09 -3.01
CA LEU A 279 -3.86 13.78 -3.50
C LEU A 279 -3.67 13.73 -5.03
N ALA A 280 -4.05 14.79 -5.75
CA ALA A 280 -3.82 14.95 -7.17
C ALA A 280 -2.41 15.53 -7.43
N PHE A 281 -1.39 14.73 -7.30
CA PHE A 281 -0.04 14.99 -7.88
C PHE A 281 -0.11 15.01 -9.42
N GLY A 282 -1.09 15.76 -9.99
CA GLY A 282 -1.55 15.52 -11.36
C GLY A 282 -0.52 15.83 -12.45
N GLU A 283 0.17 16.96 -12.38
CA GLU A 283 1.02 17.41 -13.49
C GLU A 283 2.37 16.69 -13.54
N ASN A 284 3.07 16.62 -12.43
CA ASN A 284 4.34 15.89 -12.32
C ASN A 284 4.18 14.39 -12.57
N TYR A 285 3.00 13.85 -12.29
CA TYR A 285 2.67 12.45 -12.47
C TYR A 285 2.51 12.12 -13.96
N VAL A 286 1.70 12.89 -14.71
CA VAL A 286 1.52 12.71 -16.16
C VAL A 286 2.83 12.91 -16.91
N LYS A 287 3.62 13.93 -16.55
CA LYS A 287 4.96 14.16 -17.11
C LYS A 287 5.88 12.95 -16.92
N THR A 288 5.84 12.33 -15.75
CA THR A 288 6.65 11.14 -15.47
C THR A 288 6.19 9.92 -16.28
N ARG A 289 4.88 9.71 -16.45
CA ARG A 289 4.34 8.65 -17.32
C ARG A 289 4.77 8.84 -18.77
N ILE A 290 4.58 10.05 -19.31
CA ILE A 290 4.98 10.38 -20.70
C ILE A 290 6.48 10.14 -20.88
N LYS A 291 7.32 10.59 -19.94
CA LYS A 291 8.76 10.32 -20.00
C LYS A 291 9.06 8.82 -20.01
N ASN A 292 8.42 8.04 -19.13
CA ASN A 292 8.61 6.59 -19.07
C ASN A 292 8.18 5.90 -20.39
N ILE A 293 7.10 6.39 -21.04
CA ILE A 293 6.61 5.87 -22.33
C ILE A 293 7.62 6.15 -23.44
N LEU A 294 8.11 7.38 -23.54
CA LEU A 294 9.05 7.78 -24.57
C LEU A 294 10.41 7.09 -24.43
N ASP A 295 10.89 6.97 -23.18
CA ASP A 295 12.16 6.31 -22.85
C ASP A 295 12.04 4.77 -22.83
N PHE A 296 10.83 4.21 -22.94
CA PHE A 296 10.62 2.76 -22.88
C PHE A 296 11.41 2.03 -23.96
N ARG A 297 12.21 1.05 -23.51
CA ARG A 297 12.89 0.08 -24.37
C ARG A 297 12.56 -1.32 -23.87
N LYS A 298 12.40 -2.26 -24.78
CA LYS A 298 12.24 -3.67 -24.37
C LYS A 298 13.44 -4.06 -23.52
N PRO A 299 13.24 -4.54 -22.30
CA PRO A 299 14.35 -4.89 -21.43
C PRO A 299 15.16 -6.04 -22.03
N ALA A 300 16.47 -5.99 -21.85
CA ALA A 300 17.34 -7.13 -22.19
C ALA A 300 16.97 -8.33 -21.28
N PHE A 301 17.10 -9.52 -21.81
CA PHE A 301 16.79 -10.77 -21.10
C PHE A 301 17.44 -10.83 -19.70
N TRP A 302 18.73 -10.53 -19.63
CA TRP A 302 19.49 -10.54 -18.36
C TRP A 302 18.94 -9.57 -17.31
N VAL A 303 18.49 -8.38 -17.71
CA VAL A 303 17.89 -7.40 -16.79
C VAL A 303 16.60 -7.98 -16.19
N THR A 304 15.83 -8.70 -16.99
CA THR A 304 14.60 -9.34 -16.53
C THR A 304 14.92 -10.47 -15.53
N VAL A 305 15.91 -11.33 -15.85
CA VAL A 305 16.33 -12.42 -14.95
C VAL A 305 16.83 -11.89 -13.60
N VAL A 306 17.72 -10.91 -13.62
CA VAL A 306 18.23 -10.30 -12.39
C VAL A 306 17.11 -9.65 -11.58
N ALA A 307 16.18 -8.97 -12.25
CA ALA A 307 15.03 -8.35 -11.59
C ALA A 307 14.10 -9.40 -10.95
N VAL A 308 13.84 -10.53 -11.61
CA VAL A 308 13.06 -11.66 -11.05
C VAL A 308 13.73 -12.18 -9.79
N ILE A 309 15.03 -12.50 -9.85
CA ILE A 309 15.78 -13.03 -8.69
C ILE A 309 15.74 -12.02 -7.54
N ALA A 310 15.98 -10.74 -7.80
CA ALA A 310 15.97 -9.70 -6.79
C ALA A 310 14.58 -9.54 -6.13
N VAL A 311 13.51 -9.59 -6.92
CA VAL A 311 12.13 -9.52 -6.42
C VAL A 311 11.78 -10.74 -5.59
N CYS A 312 12.10 -11.96 -6.06
CA CYS A 312 11.86 -13.20 -5.31
C CYS A 312 12.60 -13.19 -3.97
N ALA A 313 13.87 -12.81 -3.97
CA ALA A 313 14.67 -12.69 -2.74
C ALA A 313 14.07 -11.66 -1.79
N ALA A 314 13.67 -10.48 -2.28
CA ALA A 314 13.04 -9.44 -1.48
C ALA A 314 11.68 -9.89 -0.91
N VAL A 315 10.84 -10.55 -1.72
CA VAL A 315 9.54 -11.07 -1.25
C VAL A 315 9.76 -12.07 -0.12
N ILE A 316 10.65 -13.04 -0.28
CA ILE A 316 10.95 -14.03 0.76
C ILE A 316 11.49 -13.34 2.03
N ALA A 317 12.49 -12.46 1.88
CA ALA A 317 13.12 -11.77 3.01
C ALA A 317 12.17 -10.88 3.83
N PHE A 318 11.18 -10.26 3.16
CA PHE A 318 10.25 -9.34 3.79
C PHE A 318 8.95 -9.98 4.30
N THR A 319 8.58 -11.16 3.80
CA THR A 319 7.36 -11.87 4.26
C THR A 319 7.64 -12.83 5.42
N THR A 320 8.91 -13.20 5.65
CA THR A 320 9.29 -14.18 6.68
C THR A 320 9.90 -13.51 7.91
N ASP A 321 9.67 -14.11 9.09
CA ASP A 321 10.26 -13.71 10.37
C ASP A 321 11.40 -14.65 10.78
N LYS A 322 12.08 -14.29 11.89
CA LYS A 322 13.14 -15.10 12.48
C LYS A 322 12.59 -16.50 12.85
N LYS A 323 13.33 -17.53 12.51
CA LYS A 323 13.03 -18.89 12.97
C LYS A 323 13.31 -18.99 14.47
N ASP A 324 12.30 -19.31 15.26
CA ASP A 324 12.50 -19.62 16.67
C ASP A 324 13.16 -21.00 16.80
N ASP A 325 14.44 -21.02 17.15
CA ASP A 325 15.21 -22.26 17.39
C ASP A 325 14.85 -22.95 18.72
N ASN A 326 13.81 -22.48 19.43
CA ASN A 326 13.43 -22.99 20.78
C ASN A 326 12.47 -24.20 20.75
N TYR A 327 12.27 -24.90 19.62
CA TYR A 327 11.41 -26.10 19.57
C TYR A 327 12.21 -27.41 19.38
N MET A 328 13.43 -27.51 19.89
CA MET A 328 14.11 -28.80 20.02
C MET A 328 14.96 -28.82 21.29
N ASP A 329 14.35 -29.19 22.42
CA ASP A 329 14.96 -30.05 23.40
C ASP A 329 13.86 -30.74 24.24
N PRO A 330 13.42 -31.92 23.79
CA PRO A 330 12.73 -32.84 24.67
C PRO A 330 13.74 -33.93 25.10
N TYR A 331 14.71 -33.59 26.02
CA TYR A 331 15.38 -34.62 26.86
C TYR A 331 16.09 -33.93 28.01
#